data_287d6762fac88b68684cb6ab8bafb505
#
_entry.id   287d6762fac88b68684cb6ab8bafb505
#
_cell.length_a   1.000
_cell.length_b   1.000
_cell.length_c   1.000
_cell.angle_alpha   90.00
_cell.angle_beta   90.00
_cell.angle_gamma   90.00
#
_symmetry.space_group_name_H-M   'P 1'
#
loop_
_entity.id
_entity.type
_entity.pdbx_description
1 polymer ?
#
loop_
_entity_poly.entity_id
_entity_poly.type
_entity_poly.pdbx_seq_one_letter_code
_entity_poly.pdbx_strand_id
1 'polypeptide(L)'
;MTESASLEYGPIQPDEAQPLWTLIDQALHRAMQPGWAEHVGAENFRAIRQNGKLAGGMGIMNMGQWFGGRIVPTAGVTAVGVAPEFRGGGAASALLKNALEEMHENRTPISTLFPSTLTVYRRSGYERAGVSTVYQLPTQEIDVRSRDLDIVEADESHREDIFLTYNARAEITSGNLDRHSLMWEP
;
A
#
# COMPACT_ATOMS: atom_id res chain seq x y z
N MET A 1 -38.80 -7.74 2.19
CA MET A 1 -38.01 -6.56 2.58
C MET A 1 -36.68 -7.10 3.06
N THR A 2 -35.65 -7.04 2.22
CA THR A 2 -34.28 -7.43 2.60
C THR A 2 -33.75 -6.34 3.55
N GLU A 3 -33.54 -6.70 4.80
CA GLU A 3 -32.88 -5.83 5.78
C GLU A 3 -31.55 -5.36 5.17
N SER A 4 -31.37 -4.05 5.10
CA SER A 4 -30.10 -3.48 4.58
C SER A 4 -28.99 -3.92 5.54
N ALA A 5 -28.03 -4.66 5.02
CA ALA A 5 -26.90 -5.11 5.82
C ALA A 5 -26.18 -3.90 6.44
N SER A 6 -26.06 -3.87 7.75
CA SER A 6 -25.27 -2.84 8.45
C SER A 6 -23.80 -3.06 8.16
N LEU A 7 -23.14 -2.03 7.58
CA LEU A 7 -21.70 -2.00 7.34
C LEU A 7 -21.05 -1.03 8.34
N GLU A 8 -20.07 -1.53 9.08
CA GLU A 8 -19.34 -0.77 10.11
C GLU A 8 -17.87 -0.71 9.75
N TYR A 9 -17.33 0.50 9.63
CA TYR A 9 -15.92 0.77 9.35
C TYR A 9 -15.20 1.25 10.62
N GLY A 10 -13.95 0.89 10.77
CA GLY A 10 -13.10 1.41 11.85
C GLY A 10 -11.78 0.67 11.99
N PRO A 11 -10.96 1.07 12.97
CA PRO A 11 -9.73 0.36 13.31
C PRO A 11 -10.00 -1.12 13.59
N ILE A 12 -9.01 -1.96 13.32
CA ILE A 12 -9.10 -3.37 13.72
C ILE A 12 -9.04 -3.50 15.24
N GLN A 13 -9.75 -4.50 15.76
CA GLN A 13 -9.62 -4.90 17.15
C GLN A 13 -8.47 -5.89 17.32
N PRO A 14 -7.88 -6.03 18.51
CA PRO A 14 -6.75 -6.95 18.73
C PRO A 14 -7.03 -8.40 18.33
N ASP A 15 -8.26 -8.86 18.52
CA ASP A 15 -8.72 -10.21 18.17
C ASP A 15 -9.05 -10.38 16.69
N GLU A 16 -9.17 -9.29 15.95
CA GLU A 16 -9.42 -9.30 14.50
C GLU A 16 -8.12 -9.33 13.66
N ALA A 17 -6.97 -9.05 14.25
CA ALA A 17 -5.71 -8.94 13.52
C ALA A 17 -5.40 -10.21 12.73
N GLN A 18 -5.26 -11.35 13.40
CA GLN A 18 -4.96 -12.61 12.72
C GLN A 18 -6.05 -13.07 11.73
N PRO A 19 -7.37 -12.97 12.05
CA PRO A 19 -8.42 -13.19 11.06
C PRO A 19 -8.30 -12.30 9.82
N LEU A 20 -7.99 -11.02 10.00
CA LEU A 20 -7.81 -10.10 8.88
C LEU A 20 -6.62 -10.46 8.00
N TRP A 21 -5.48 -10.83 8.59
CA TRP A 21 -4.30 -11.27 7.83
C TRP A 21 -4.63 -12.48 6.96
N THR A 22 -5.28 -13.48 7.55
CA THR A 22 -5.72 -14.69 6.82
C THR A 22 -6.67 -14.35 5.66
N LEU A 23 -7.61 -13.44 5.90
CA LEU A 23 -8.54 -12.97 4.88
C LEU A 23 -7.82 -12.26 3.73
N ILE A 24 -6.86 -11.40 4.05
CA ILE A 24 -6.08 -10.65 3.04
C ILE A 24 -5.24 -11.60 2.19
N ASP A 25 -4.55 -12.56 2.80
CA ASP A 25 -3.77 -13.58 2.07
C ASP A 25 -4.64 -14.36 1.09
N GLN A 26 -5.83 -14.78 1.52
CA GLN A 26 -6.80 -15.44 0.65
C GLN A 26 -7.30 -14.53 -0.48
N ALA A 27 -7.59 -13.27 -0.17
CA ALA A 27 -8.11 -12.32 -1.15
C ALA A 27 -7.09 -11.95 -2.22
N LEU A 28 -5.81 -11.88 -1.87
CA LEU A 28 -4.71 -11.54 -2.76
C LEU A 28 -4.08 -12.76 -3.44
N HIS A 29 -4.51 -13.98 -3.10
CA HIS A 29 -3.95 -15.25 -3.59
C HIS A 29 -2.42 -15.36 -3.41
N ARG A 30 -1.90 -14.77 -2.36
CA ARG A 30 -0.49 -14.85 -2.00
C ARG A 30 -0.34 -14.69 -0.50
N ALA A 31 0.52 -15.51 0.09
CA ALA A 31 0.94 -15.27 1.46
C ALA A 31 1.72 -13.96 1.54
N MET A 32 1.38 -13.14 2.50
CA MET A 32 2.21 -12.00 2.87
C MET A 32 3.51 -12.53 3.49
N GLN A 33 4.58 -11.74 3.42
CA GLN A 33 5.81 -12.14 4.08
C GLN A 33 5.55 -12.29 5.58
N PRO A 34 6.09 -13.35 6.22
CA PRO A 34 5.95 -13.50 7.67
C PRO A 34 6.44 -12.24 8.40
N GLY A 35 5.66 -11.76 9.36
CA GLY A 35 5.98 -10.53 10.11
C GLY A 35 5.62 -9.23 9.42
N TRP A 36 5.14 -9.25 8.16
CA TRP A 36 4.81 -8.01 7.44
C TRP A 36 3.70 -7.21 8.14
N ALA A 37 2.68 -7.88 8.61
CA ALA A 37 1.55 -7.20 9.27
C ALA A 37 1.95 -6.58 10.62
N GLU A 38 2.81 -7.26 11.36
CA GLU A 38 3.40 -6.76 12.60
C GLU A 38 4.34 -5.59 12.31
N HIS A 39 5.11 -5.67 11.24
CA HIS A 39 6.01 -4.61 10.78
C HIS A 39 5.23 -3.36 10.37
N VAL A 40 4.11 -3.50 9.67
CA VAL A 40 3.23 -2.37 9.30
C VAL A 40 2.56 -1.77 10.53
N GLY A 41 2.27 -2.59 11.55
CA GLY A 41 1.57 -2.19 12.77
C GLY A 41 0.05 -2.25 12.65
N ALA A 42 -0.59 -2.84 13.64
CA ALA A 42 -2.04 -3.06 13.66
C ALA A 42 -2.84 -1.73 13.59
N GLU A 43 -2.30 -0.66 14.14
CA GLU A 43 -2.88 0.69 14.13
C GLU A 43 -3.08 1.25 12.73
N ASN A 44 -2.33 0.77 11.75
CA ASN A 44 -2.42 1.17 10.35
C ASN A 44 -3.49 0.40 9.56
N PHE A 45 -4.19 -0.54 10.21
CA PHE A 45 -5.23 -1.31 9.54
C PHE A 45 -6.64 -0.86 9.91
N ARG A 46 -7.52 -0.95 8.92
CA ARG A 46 -8.96 -0.68 9.02
C ARG A 46 -9.74 -1.91 8.60
N ALA A 47 -10.82 -2.17 9.29
CA ALA A 47 -11.76 -3.24 8.98
C ALA A 47 -13.11 -2.69 8.52
N ILE A 48 -13.78 -3.46 7.69
CA ILE A 48 -15.20 -3.33 7.42
C ILE A 48 -15.92 -4.58 7.96
N ARG A 49 -16.95 -4.35 8.77
CA ARG A 49 -17.76 -5.42 9.35
C ARG A 49 -19.15 -5.37 8.75
N GLN A 50 -19.73 -6.53 8.51
CA GLN A 50 -21.10 -6.65 8.05
C GLN A 50 -21.90 -7.45 9.10
N ASN A 51 -22.89 -6.80 9.71
CA ASN A 51 -23.66 -7.37 10.81
C ASN A 51 -22.76 -7.91 11.94
N GLY A 52 -21.75 -7.13 12.32
CA GLY A 52 -20.78 -7.47 13.38
C GLY A 52 -19.71 -8.51 12.98
N LYS A 53 -19.73 -9.05 11.76
CA LYS A 53 -18.70 -10.00 11.28
C LYS A 53 -17.67 -9.31 10.41
N LEU A 54 -16.40 -9.65 10.60
CA LEU A 54 -15.30 -9.15 9.78
C LEU A 54 -15.51 -9.54 8.31
N ALA A 55 -15.79 -8.54 7.48
CA ALA A 55 -16.08 -8.73 6.07
C ALA A 55 -14.87 -8.41 5.18
N GLY A 56 -13.96 -7.59 5.66
CA GLY A 56 -12.75 -7.21 4.92
C GLY A 56 -11.93 -6.16 5.65
N GLY A 57 -10.85 -5.74 5.04
CA GLY A 57 -10.02 -4.66 5.57
C GLY A 57 -8.93 -4.22 4.61
N MET A 58 -8.12 -3.27 5.09
CA MET A 58 -7.00 -2.69 4.35
C MET A 58 -5.98 -2.07 5.29
N GLY A 59 -4.76 -1.90 4.81
CA GLY A 59 -3.75 -1.06 5.46
C GLY A 59 -3.75 0.36 4.89
N ILE A 60 -3.54 1.35 5.75
CA ILE A 60 -3.34 2.76 5.39
C ILE A 60 -2.02 3.20 5.99
N MET A 61 -1.00 3.36 5.15
CA MET A 61 0.33 3.79 5.57
C MET A 61 0.49 5.29 5.37
N ASN A 62 0.75 6.00 6.45
CA ASN A 62 1.09 7.42 6.37
C ASN A 62 2.52 7.56 5.81
N MET A 63 2.65 8.26 4.71
CA MET A 63 3.92 8.49 4.02
C MET A 63 3.94 9.85 3.35
N GLY A 64 5.01 10.17 2.62
CA GLY A 64 5.11 11.36 1.80
C GLY A 64 5.39 11.04 0.34
N GLN A 65 5.07 11.97 -0.52
CA GLN A 65 5.54 11.99 -1.91
C GLN A 65 6.14 13.35 -2.25
N TRP A 66 7.21 13.35 -3.02
CA TRP A 66 7.87 14.55 -3.49
C TRP A 66 7.15 15.17 -4.68
N PHE A 67 6.85 16.46 -4.59
CA PHE A 67 6.32 17.27 -5.70
C PHE A 67 6.96 18.66 -5.67
N GLY A 68 7.67 19.01 -6.73
CA GLY A 68 8.31 20.32 -6.85
C GLY A 68 9.31 20.63 -5.71
N GLY A 69 10.06 19.63 -5.26
CA GLY A 69 11.03 19.76 -4.15
C GLY A 69 10.40 19.86 -2.75
N ARG A 70 9.12 19.49 -2.62
CA ARG A 70 8.41 19.47 -1.32
C ARG A 70 7.75 18.14 -1.06
N ILE A 71 7.76 17.71 0.18
CA ILE A 71 7.05 16.52 0.63
C ILE A 71 5.57 16.87 0.84
N VAL A 72 4.71 16.10 0.17
CA VAL A 72 3.26 16.17 0.32
C VAL A 72 2.79 14.96 1.11
N PRO A 73 2.06 15.15 2.23
CA PRO A 73 1.48 14.03 3.00
C PRO A 73 0.63 13.13 2.10
N THR A 74 0.85 11.83 2.18
CA THR A 74 0.23 10.84 1.31
C THR A 74 -0.18 9.62 2.11
N ALA A 75 -1.38 9.10 1.87
CA ALA A 75 -1.83 7.84 2.41
C ALA A 75 -1.61 6.72 1.39
N GLY A 76 -0.73 5.79 1.69
CA GLY A 76 -0.52 4.58 0.91
C GLY A 76 -1.53 3.50 1.29
N VAL A 77 -2.44 3.17 0.38
CA VAL A 77 -3.39 2.08 0.61
C VAL A 77 -2.78 0.76 0.17
N THR A 78 -2.81 -0.22 1.05
CA THR A 78 -2.24 -1.55 0.81
C THR A 78 -3.15 -2.65 1.34
N ALA A 79 -2.91 -3.89 0.92
CA ALA A 79 -3.54 -5.09 1.48
C ALA A 79 -5.08 -5.02 1.53
N VAL A 80 -5.72 -4.52 0.49
CA VAL A 80 -7.18 -4.44 0.42
C VAL A 80 -7.76 -5.82 0.14
N GLY A 81 -8.53 -6.35 1.08
CA GLY A 81 -9.16 -7.66 0.96
C GLY A 81 -10.61 -7.67 1.45
N VAL A 82 -11.46 -8.43 0.77
CA VAL A 82 -12.84 -8.73 1.19
C VAL A 82 -13.06 -10.23 1.10
N ALA A 83 -13.56 -10.81 2.19
CA ALA A 83 -13.83 -12.24 2.26
C ALA A 83 -14.84 -12.66 1.17
N PRO A 84 -14.65 -13.84 0.56
CA PRO A 84 -15.46 -14.30 -0.57
C PRO A 84 -16.96 -14.20 -0.34
N GLU A 85 -17.43 -14.57 0.84
CA GLU A 85 -18.84 -14.59 1.23
C GLU A 85 -19.47 -13.20 1.37
N PHE A 86 -18.65 -12.14 1.47
CA PHE A 86 -19.11 -10.75 1.57
C PHE A 86 -18.89 -9.96 0.26
N ARG A 87 -18.41 -10.63 -0.80
CA ARG A 87 -18.25 -10.00 -2.12
C ARG A 87 -19.60 -9.73 -2.77
N GLY A 88 -19.64 -8.69 -3.61
CA GLY A 88 -20.89 -8.29 -4.29
C GLY A 88 -21.85 -7.48 -3.43
N GLY A 89 -21.69 -7.46 -2.10
CA GLY A 89 -22.55 -6.72 -1.17
C GLY A 89 -22.13 -5.28 -0.87
N GLY A 90 -21.13 -4.74 -1.59
CA GLY A 90 -20.69 -3.34 -1.41
C GLY A 90 -19.63 -3.12 -0.33
N ALA A 91 -19.16 -4.16 0.37
CA ALA A 91 -18.17 -4.05 1.45
C ALA A 91 -16.87 -3.34 0.99
N ALA A 92 -16.30 -3.69 -0.17
CA ALA A 92 -15.11 -3.03 -0.69
C ALA A 92 -15.33 -1.54 -0.98
N SER A 93 -16.48 -1.18 -1.55
CA SER A 93 -16.82 0.22 -1.83
C SER A 93 -17.02 1.02 -0.55
N ALA A 94 -17.67 0.44 0.45
CA ALA A 94 -17.85 1.06 1.76
C ALA A 94 -16.51 1.23 2.48
N LEU A 95 -15.65 0.20 2.46
CA LEU A 95 -14.31 0.25 3.03
C LEU A 95 -13.49 1.41 2.43
N LEU A 96 -13.42 1.50 1.11
CA LEU A 96 -12.67 2.56 0.41
C LEU A 96 -13.28 3.95 0.65
N LYS A 97 -14.62 4.07 0.61
CA LYS A 97 -15.29 5.34 0.83
C LYS A 97 -15.01 5.89 2.23
N ASN A 98 -15.21 5.08 3.27
CA ASN A 98 -14.96 5.50 4.65
C ASN A 98 -13.47 5.81 4.89
N ALA A 99 -12.57 5.04 4.29
CA ALA A 99 -11.12 5.31 4.36
C ALA A 99 -10.76 6.66 3.73
N LEU A 100 -11.37 7.01 2.58
CA LEU A 100 -11.16 8.32 1.96
C LEU A 100 -11.75 9.46 2.78
N GLU A 101 -12.90 9.25 3.44
CA GLU A 101 -13.49 10.21 4.38
C GLU A 101 -12.57 10.43 5.59
N GLU A 102 -12.04 9.34 6.19
CA GLU A 102 -11.04 9.43 7.26
C GLU A 102 -9.77 10.19 6.84
N MET A 103 -9.24 9.89 5.64
CA MET A 103 -8.08 10.62 5.09
C MET A 103 -8.39 12.10 4.88
N HIS A 104 -9.58 12.44 4.42
CA HIS A 104 -10.02 13.82 4.24
C HIS A 104 -10.12 14.56 5.58
N GLU A 105 -10.72 13.94 6.60
CA GLU A 105 -10.81 14.49 7.96
C GLU A 105 -9.42 14.72 8.55
N ASN A 106 -8.48 13.82 8.30
CA ASN A 106 -7.07 13.92 8.70
C ASN A 106 -6.26 14.87 7.82
N ARG A 107 -6.89 15.55 6.85
CA ARG A 107 -6.25 16.51 5.92
C ARG A 107 -5.11 15.88 5.11
N THR A 108 -5.22 14.62 4.77
CA THR A 108 -4.27 13.94 3.89
C THR A 108 -4.64 14.22 2.43
N PRO A 109 -3.86 15.03 1.70
CA PRO A 109 -4.27 15.56 0.39
C PRO A 109 -4.18 14.54 -0.73
N ILE A 110 -3.37 13.49 -0.58
CA ILE A 110 -3.13 12.47 -1.60
C ILE A 110 -3.32 11.08 -1.01
N SER A 111 -3.97 10.20 -1.76
CA SER A 111 -3.96 8.76 -1.50
C SER A 111 -3.48 8.02 -2.73
N THR A 112 -2.61 7.03 -2.53
CA THR A 112 -2.02 6.23 -3.60
C THR A 112 -2.12 4.74 -3.31
N LEU A 113 -2.20 3.93 -4.36
CA LEU A 113 -2.23 2.47 -4.26
C LEU A 113 -1.70 1.81 -5.54
N PHE A 114 -1.36 0.55 -5.42
CA PHE A 114 -1.10 -0.32 -6.56
C PHE A 114 -2.32 -1.25 -6.77
N PRO A 115 -3.12 -1.06 -7.82
CA PRO A 115 -4.40 -1.74 -7.95
C PRO A 115 -4.25 -3.18 -8.43
N SER A 116 -4.91 -4.14 -7.76
CA SER A 116 -5.14 -5.48 -8.30
C SER A 116 -6.23 -5.48 -9.38
N THR A 117 -7.15 -4.51 -9.32
CA THR A 117 -8.20 -4.26 -10.33
C THR A 117 -8.54 -2.77 -10.37
N LEU A 118 -8.66 -2.19 -11.56
CA LEU A 118 -8.92 -0.75 -11.69
C LEU A 118 -10.36 -0.37 -11.35
N THR A 119 -11.31 -1.24 -11.63
CA THR A 119 -12.75 -0.90 -11.59
C THR A 119 -13.23 -0.47 -10.21
N VAL A 120 -12.81 -1.16 -9.15
CA VAL A 120 -13.23 -0.87 -7.77
C VAL A 120 -12.69 0.49 -7.33
N TYR A 121 -11.42 0.75 -7.60
CA TYR A 121 -10.76 1.98 -7.18
C TYR A 121 -11.23 3.21 -7.98
N ARG A 122 -11.47 3.06 -9.28
CA ARG A 122 -12.05 4.14 -10.11
C ARG A 122 -13.42 4.58 -9.63
N ARG A 123 -14.27 3.66 -9.18
CA ARG A 123 -15.57 4.00 -8.58
C ARG A 123 -15.46 4.82 -7.30
N SER A 124 -14.30 4.76 -6.64
CA SER A 124 -13.99 5.53 -5.43
C SER A 124 -13.20 6.81 -5.73
N GLY A 125 -12.99 7.17 -6.99
CA GLY A 125 -12.32 8.40 -7.40
C GLY A 125 -10.82 8.29 -7.68
N TYR A 126 -10.23 7.09 -7.56
CA TYR A 126 -8.84 6.90 -7.97
C TYR A 126 -8.69 6.88 -9.49
N GLU A 127 -7.59 7.42 -9.96
CA GLU A 127 -7.20 7.34 -11.37
C GLU A 127 -5.74 6.89 -11.52
N ARG A 128 -5.44 6.42 -12.73
CA ARG A 128 -4.12 5.92 -13.07
C ARG A 128 -3.14 7.09 -13.17
N ALA A 129 -2.20 7.17 -12.24
CA ALA A 129 -1.18 8.22 -12.19
C ALA A 129 0.19 7.74 -12.72
N GLY A 130 0.36 6.44 -12.95
CA GLY A 130 1.64 5.89 -13.38
C GLY A 130 1.51 4.47 -13.94
N VAL A 131 2.66 3.92 -14.34
CA VAL A 131 2.82 2.56 -14.84
C VAL A 131 4.04 1.91 -14.20
N SER A 132 3.97 0.61 -13.96
CA SER A 132 5.14 -0.23 -13.70
C SER A 132 5.41 -1.07 -14.93
N THR A 133 6.64 -1.06 -15.42
CA THR A 133 7.06 -1.85 -16.59
C THR A 133 8.16 -2.80 -16.15
N VAL A 134 7.96 -4.08 -16.43
CA VAL A 134 8.97 -5.11 -16.20
C VAL A 134 9.60 -5.47 -17.53
N TYR A 135 10.94 -5.33 -17.61
CA TYR A 135 11.72 -5.79 -18.74
C TYR A 135 12.45 -7.07 -18.36
N GLN A 136 12.33 -8.09 -19.21
CA GLN A 136 13.10 -9.33 -19.07
C GLN A 136 14.07 -9.40 -20.25
N LEU A 137 15.35 -9.38 -19.93
CA LEU A 137 16.43 -9.47 -20.90
C LEU A 137 17.30 -10.68 -20.55
N PRO A 138 17.60 -11.58 -21.52
CA PRO A 138 18.63 -12.58 -21.32
C PRO A 138 19.98 -11.88 -21.04
N THR A 139 20.69 -12.30 -20.01
CA THR A 139 21.96 -11.67 -19.64
C THR A 139 23.01 -11.71 -20.77
N GLN A 140 22.88 -12.68 -21.68
CA GLN A 140 23.73 -12.82 -22.86
C GLN A 140 23.57 -11.68 -23.89
N GLU A 141 22.41 -10.99 -23.86
CA GLU A 141 22.11 -9.86 -24.76
C GLU A 141 22.58 -8.52 -24.17
N ILE A 142 23.11 -8.51 -22.95
CA ILE A 142 23.65 -7.34 -22.30
C ILE A 142 25.15 -7.25 -22.63
N ASP A 143 25.49 -6.58 -23.74
CA ASP A 143 26.87 -6.34 -24.15
C ASP A 143 27.38 -4.95 -23.72
N VAL A 144 27.26 -4.67 -22.41
CA VAL A 144 27.81 -3.46 -21.79
C VAL A 144 29.13 -3.83 -21.11
N ARG A 145 30.25 -3.29 -21.63
CA ARG A 145 31.58 -3.59 -21.10
C ARG A 145 32.22 -2.42 -20.35
N SER A 146 31.52 -1.28 -20.29
CA SER A 146 32.01 -0.15 -19.52
C SER A 146 32.03 -0.49 -18.04
N ARG A 147 33.12 -0.13 -17.35
CA ARG A 147 33.33 -0.27 -15.91
C ARG A 147 33.80 1.06 -15.33
N ASP A 148 33.07 2.10 -15.66
CA ASP A 148 33.36 3.46 -15.19
C ASP A 148 33.07 3.65 -13.70
N LEU A 149 32.34 2.71 -13.10
CA LEU A 149 32.02 2.70 -11.67
C LEU A 149 32.44 1.37 -11.06
N ASP A 150 32.97 1.44 -9.86
CA ASP A 150 33.23 0.25 -9.05
C ASP A 150 31.92 -0.33 -8.55
N ILE A 151 31.81 -1.66 -8.61
CA ILE A 151 30.69 -2.42 -8.05
C ILE A 151 31.20 -3.13 -6.81
N VAL A 152 30.61 -2.80 -5.67
CA VAL A 152 30.96 -3.39 -4.38
C VAL A 152 29.73 -4.06 -3.75
N GLU A 153 29.95 -5.05 -2.93
CA GLU A 153 28.88 -5.63 -2.11
C GLU A 153 28.47 -4.61 -1.05
N ALA A 154 27.18 -4.32 -0.96
CA ALA A 154 26.68 -3.37 0.01
C ALA A 154 26.53 -4.04 1.39
N ASP A 155 26.98 -3.35 2.41
CA ASP A 155 26.83 -3.70 3.82
C ASP A 155 26.26 -2.52 4.62
N GLU A 156 26.14 -2.64 5.94
CA GLU A 156 25.54 -1.63 6.79
C GLU A 156 26.29 -0.27 6.72
N SER A 157 27.59 -0.27 6.40
CA SER A 157 28.37 0.98 6.25
C SER A 157 27.93 1.82 5.08
N HIS A 158 27.28 1.24 4.09
CA HIS A 158 26.78 1.91 2.87
C HIS A 158 25.35 2.44 3.03
N ARG A 159 24.67 2.13 4.14
CA ARG A 159 23.25 2.44 4.35
C ARG A 159 22.94 3.93 4.19
N GLU A 160 23.75 4.77 4.80
CA GLU A 160 23.56 6.23 4.74
C GLU A 160 23.71 6.75 3.30
N ASP A 161 24.72 6.30 2.59
CA ASP A 161 24.94 6.70 1.19
C ASP A 161 23.81 6.27 0.26
N ILE A 162 23.24 5.08 0.49
CA ILE A 162 22.06 4.58 -0.25
C ILE A 162 20.87 5.49 0.01
N PHE A 163 20.61 5.88 1.26
CA PHE A 163 19.52 6.78 1.63
C PHE A 163 19.70 8.17 1.03
N LEU A 164 20.89 8.74 1.14
CA LEU A 164 21.21 10.05 0.58
C LEU A 164 21.04 10.07 -0.93
N THR A 165 21.51 9.03 -1.62
CA THR A 165 21.40 8.89 -3.08
C THR A 165 19.93 8.80 -3.51
N TYR A 166 19.12 7.98 -2.81
CA TYR A 166 17.69 7.89 -3.09
C TYR A 166 16.99 9.23 -2.86
N ASN A 167 17.22 9.87 -1.71
CA ASN A 167 16.54 11.11 -1.33
C ASN A 167 16.89 12.25 -2.29
N ALA A 168 18.15 12.40 -2.68
CA ALA A 168 18.59 13.39 -3.67
C ALA A 168 17.86 13.20 -5.02
N ARG A 169 17.65 11.94 -5.43
CA ARG A 169 16.89 11.64 -6.65
C ARG A 169 15.39 11.85 -6.46
N ALA A 170 14.84 11.48 -5.30
CA ALA A 170 13.43 11.58 -5.00
C ALA A 170 12.96 13.04 -4.96
N GLU A 171 13.72 13.93 -4.32
CA GLU A 171 13.42 15.36 -4.19
C GLU A 171 13.20 16.07 -5.54
N ILE A 172 13.98 15.72 -6.53
CA ILE A 172 13.89 16.32 -7.87
C ILE A 172 12.94 15.60 -8.82
N THR A 173 12.30 14.51 -8.36
CA THR A 173 11.42 13.68 -9.20
C THR A 173 10.02 13.62 -8.60
N SER A 174 9.08 14.37 -9.15
CA SER A 174 7.70 14.41 -8.68
C SER A 174 7.06 13.02 -8.69
N GLY A 175 6.38 12.66 -7.60
CA GLY A 175 5.72 11.38 -7.39
C GLY A 175 6.59 10.31 -6.73
N ASN A 176 7.89 10.54 -6.56
CA ASN A 176 8.73 9.63 -5.77
C ASN A 176 8.33 9.70 -4.29
N LEU A 177 8.46 8.55 -3.61
CA LEU A 177 8.12 8.46 -2.19
C LEU A 177 9.18 9.15 -1.32
N ASP A 178 8.73 9.83 -0.28
CA ASP A 178 9.52 10.09 0.90
C ASP A 178 9.46 8.83 1.77
N ARG A 179 10.49 8.00 1.66
CA ARG A 179 10.53 6.69 2.31
C ARG A 179 10.85 6.83 3.79
N HIS A 180 9.89 6.45 4.64
CA HIS A 180 10.17 6.28 6.06
C HIS A 180 10.79 4.90 6.38
N SER A 181 11.18 4.67 7.64
CA SER A 181 11.92 3.47 8.07
C SER A 181 11.30 2.15 7.61
N LEU A 182 9.98 1.99 7.72
CA LEU A 182 9.27 0.78 7.30
C LEU A 182 9.45 0.41 5.82
N MET A 183 9.80 1.37 4.98
CA MET A 183 10.00 1.14 3.53
C MET A 183 11.45 0.77 3.18
N TRP A 184 12.36 0.89 4.15
CA TRP A 184 13.77 0.59 3.98
C TRP A 184 14.16 -0.76 4.56
N GLU A 185 13.33 -1.31 5.43
CA GLU A 185 13.54 -2.61 6.02
C GLU A 185 12.86 -3.68 5.16
N PRO A 186 13.55 -4.82 4.92
CA PRO A 186 13.04 -5.90 4.09
C PRO A 186 11.87 -6.66 4.72
#